data_e312b6ba8661110c6087cfac994cab1c
#
_entry.id   e312b6ba8661110c6087cfac994cab1c
#
_cell.length_a   1.000
_cell.length_b   1.000
_cell.length_c   1.000
_cell.angle_alpha   90.00
_cell.angle_beta   90.00
_cell.angle_gamma   90.00
#
_symmetry.space_group_name_H-M   'P 1'
#
loop_
_entity.id
_entity.type
_entity.pdbx_description
1 polymer ?
#
loop_
_entity_poly.entity_id
_entity_poly.type
_entity_poly.pdbx_seq_one_letter_code
_entity_poly.pdbx_strand_id
1 'polypeptide(L)'
;MRCVGEQLSPLPLGSGVDVGEMRLQSDFALARDSRTACTWQSFVNQQELMSSSFKRVMAKLAVIGQDEDKLISCASIIPEPVPASGKPATSVTQVFGL
;
A
#
# COMPACT_ATOMS: atom_id res chain seq x y z
N MET A 1 5.71 21.73 2.04
CA MET A 1 5.14 21.29 0.75
C MET A 1 3.74 20.73 0.98
N ARG A 2 2.82 21.19 0.20
CA ARG A 2 1.41 20.80 0.40
C ARG A 2 1.04 19.73 -0.63
N CYS A 3 0.67 18.58 -0.16
CA CYS A 3 0.16 17.53 -1.03
C CYS A 3 -1.35 17.72 -1.18
N VAL A 4 -1.76 17.97 -2.37
CA VAL A 4 -3.18 18.14 -2.67
C VAL A 4 -3.64 16.94 -3.47
N GLY A 5 -4.70 16.29 -3.03
CA GLY A 5 -5.24 15.15 -3.75
C GLY A 5 -5.64 15.48 -5.18
N GLU A 6 -5.89 16.73 -5.43
CA GLU A 6 -6.25 17.20 -6.78
C GLU A 6 -5.09 17.16 -7.76
N GLN A 7 -3.86 17.09 -7.26
CA GLN A 7 -2.68 17.01 -8.14
C GLN A 7 -2.50 15.63 -8.75
N LEU A 8 -3.16 14.64 -8.20
CA LEU A 8 -3.15 13.31 -8.80
C LEU A 8 -4.10 13.31 -9.99
N SER A 9 -3.60 12.84 -11.12
CA SER A 9 -4.45 12.72 -12.30
C SER A 9 -5.68 11.89 -11.98
N PRO A 10 -6.87 12.36 -12.38
CA PRO A 10 -8.07 11.58 -12.15
C PRO A 10 -8.03 10.32 -13.01
N LEU A 11 -7.78 9.19 -12.36
CA LEU A 11 -7.86 7.91 -13.05
C LEU A 11 -9.28 7.39 -12.86
N PRO A 12 -9.98 7.09 -13.95
CA PRO A 12 -11.30 6.49 -13.82
C PRO A 12 -11.20 5.19 -13.05
N LEU A 13 -12.12 5.00 -12.12
CA LEU A 13 -12.23 3.73 -11.42
C LEU A 13 -12.50 2.62 -12.43
N GLY A 14 -11.81 1.51 -12.27
CA GLY A 14 -12.00 0.37 -13.14
C GLY A 14 -11.23 0.39 -14.43
N SER A 15 -10.55 1.50 -14.77
CA SER A 15 -9.66 1.47 -15.92
C SER A 15 -8.33 0.86 -15.49
N GLY A 16 -8.31 -0.44 -15.42
CA GLY A 16 -7.12 -1.19 -15.17
C GLY A 16 -6.22 -1.08 -16.40
N VAL A 17 -4.96 -0.78 -16.16
CA VAL A 17 -3.97 -0.74 -17.22
C VAL A 17 -3.44 -2.13 -17.47
N ASP A 18 -3.28 -2.90 -16.42
CA ASP A 18 -2.84 -4.29 -16.49
C ASP A 18 -4.01 -5.23 -16.27
N VAL A 19 -4.04 -6.28 -17.06
CA VAL A 19 -5.06 -7.30 -16.94
C VAL A 19 -4.94 -8.00 -15.59
N GLY A 20 -6.03 -8.08 -14.86
CA GLY A 20 -6.06 -8.74 -13.57
C GLY A 20 -5.90 -7.80 -12.38
N GLU A 21 -5.63 -6.54 -12.61
CA GLU A 21 -5.59 -5.56 -11.54
C GLU A 21 -6.94 -4.90 -11.35
N MET A 22 -7.33 -4.73 -10.10
CA MET A 22 -8.58 -4.11 -9.73
C MET A 22 -8.31 -2.90 -8.86
N ARG A 23 -9.01 -1.82 -9.15
CA ARG A 23 -8.93 -0.59 -8.36
C ARG A 23 -10.14 -0.48 -7.46
N LEU A 24 -9.88 -0.19 -6.20
CA LEU A 24 -10.93 -0.03 -5.22
C LEU A 24 -11.27 1.45 -5.04
N GLN A 25 -12.54 1.72 -4.81
CA GLN A 25 -12.99 3.09 -4.54
C GLN A 25 -12.39 3.64 -3.25
N SER A 26 -12.18 2.79 -2.26
CA SER A 26 -11.53 3.17 -1.01
C SER A 26 -10.09 3.64 -1.25
N ASP A 27 -9.37 2.97 -2.13
CA ASP A 27 -8.00 3.37 -2.46
C ASP A 27 -7.98 4.72 -3.17
N PHE A 28 -8.93 4.94 -4.08
CA PHE A 28 -9.09 6.22 -4.75
C PHE A 28 -9.34 7.34 -3.74
N ALA A 29 -10.21 7.10 -2.77
CA ALA A 29 -10.53 8.07 -1.75
C ALA A 29 -9.30 8.39 -0.88
N LEU A 30 -8.52 7.39 -0.50
CA LEU A 30 -7.31 7.59 0.29
C LEU A 30 -6.27 8.40 -0.46
N ALA A 31 -6.15 8.19 -1.76
CA ALA A 31 -5.19 8.90 -2.59
C ALA A 31 -5.52 10.39 -2.71
N ARG A 32 -6.78 10.76 -2.50
CA ARG A 32 -7.26 12.11 -2.74
C ARG A 32 -7.65 12.90 -1.50
N ASP A 33 -7.84 12.22 -0.38
CA ASP A 33 -8.21 12.90 0.86
C ASP A 33 -7.03 13.72 1.38
N SER A 34 -7.30 14.95 1.80
CA SER A 34 -6.25 15.86 2.28
C SER A 34 -5.49 15.31 3.48
N ARG A 35 -6.09 14.39 4.23
CA ARG A 35 -5.46 13.77 5.39
C ARG A 35 -4.50 12.64 5.03
N THR A 36 -4.64 12.06 3.86
CA THR A 36 -3.90 10.87 3.48
C THR A 36 -3.13 11.00 2.16
N ALA A 37 -3.43 12.03 1.37
CA ALA A 37 -2.83 12.20 0.05
C ALA A 37 -1.31 12.29 0.08
N CYS A 38 -0.75 13.02 1.05
CA CYS A 38 0.71 13.15 1.16
C CYS A 38 1.38 11.81 1.45
N THR A 39 0.82 11.06 2.37
CA THR A 39 1.34 9.72 2.69
C THR A 39 1.24 8.81 1.47
N TRP A 40 0.12 8.83 0.80
CA TRP A 40 -0.07 8.05 -0.42
C TRP A 40 1.00 8.40 -1.46
N GLN A 41 1.19 9.70 -1.72
CA GLN A 41 2.17 10.16 -2.71
C GLN A 41 3.60 9.79 -2.34
N SER A 42 3.92 9.78 -1.05
CA SER A 42 5.25 9.40 -0.58
C SER A 42 5.60 7.95 -0.90
N PHE A 43 4.59 7.10 -1.08
CA PHE A 43 4.81 5.69 -1.37
C PHE A 43 4.90 5.39 -2.87
N VAL A 44 4.59 6.36 -3.72
CA VAL A 44 4.63 6.14 -5.17
C VAL A 44 6.06 5.82 -5.59
N ASN A 45 6.25 4.67 -6.23
CA ASN A 45 7.55 4.14 -6.66
C ASN A 45 8.57 4.01 -5.53
N GLN A 46 8.10 3.87 -4.28
CA GLN A 46 8.93 3.69 -3.09
C GLN A 46 8.53 2.39 -2.39
N GLN A 47 8.79 1.27 -3.04
CA GLN A 47 8.36 -0.05 -2.56
C GLN A 47 8.90 -0.36 -1.17
N GLU A 48 10.17 -0.09 -0.91
CA GLU A 48 10.78 -0.38 0.39
C GLU A 48 10.18 0.48 1.49
N LEU A 49 9.97 1.77 1.21
CA LEU A 49 9.38 2.68 2.17
C LEU A 49 7.95 2.23 2.51
N MET A 50 7.17 1.89 1.49
CA MET A 50 5.80 1.43 1.69
C MET A 50 5.77 0.14 2.50
N SER A 51 6.60 -0.83 2.15
CA SER A 51 6.64 -2.12 2.82
C SER A 51 7.04 -2.01 4.29
N SER A 52 8.07 -1.19 4.59
CA SER A 52 8.51 -1.01 5.97
C SER A 52 7.48 -0.25 6.80
N SER A 53 6.83 0.75 6.22
CA SER A 53 5.77 1.50 6.88
C SER A 53 4.56 0.62 7.15
N PHE A 54 4.17 -0.18 6.19
CA PHE A 54 3.05 -1.12 6.32
C PHE A 54 3.32 -2.13 7.42
N LYS A 55 4.52 -2.71 7.43
CA LYS A 55 4.92 -3.67 8.45
C LYS A 55 4.79 -3.08 9.86
N ARG A 56 5.29 -1.87 10.03
CA ARG A 56 5.26 -1.20 11.32
C ARG A 56 3.83 -0.91 11.77
N VAL A 57 2.99 -0.41 10.87
CA VAL A 57 1.61 -0.07 11.18
C VAL A 57 0.79 -1.32 11.48
N MET A 58 0.98 -2.36 10.69
CA MET A 58 0.25 -3.61 10.90
C MET A 58 0.63 -4.30 12.20
N ALA A 59 1.90 -4.18 12.62
CA ALA A 59 2.33 -4.68 13.91
C ALA A 59 1.58 -3.98 15.05
N LYS A 60 1.39 -2.67 14.93
CA LYS A 60 0.61 -1.91 15.92
C LYS A 60 -0.88 -2.28 15.89
N LEU A 61 -1.42 -2.41 14.69
CA LEU A 61 -2.83 -2.76 14.52
C LEU A 61 -3.15 -4.12 15.14
N ALA A 62 -2.25 -5.07 14.94
CA ALA A 62 -2.46 -6.45 15.39
C ALA A 62 -2.59 -6.58 16.91
N VAL A 63 -2.00 -5.66 17.68
CA VAL A 63 -2.00 -5.74 19.14
C VAL A 63 -2.93 -4.73 19.79
N ILE A 64 -3.74 -4.00 19.02
CA ILE A 64 -4.71 -3.07 19.58
C ILE A 64 -5.67 -3.80 20.52
N GLY A 65 -5.79 -3.31 21.73
CA GLY A 65 -6.65 -3.92 22.74
C GLY A 65 -6.05 -5.12 23.45
N GLN A 66 -4.82 -5.47 23.13
CA GLN A 66 -4.11 -6.60 23.75
C GLN A 66 -2.98 -6.09 24.63
N ASP A 67 -2.61 -6.93 25.60
CA ASP A 67 -1.43 -6.69 26.42
C ASP A 67 -0.25 -7.39 25.76
N GLU A 68 0.66 -6.62 25.15
CA GLU A 68 1.79 -7.18 24.41
C GLU A 68 2.67 -8.08 25.28
N ASP A 69 2.79 -7.77 26.57
CA ASP A 69 3.64 -8.56 27.47
C ASP A 69 3.11 -9.98 27.67
N LYS A 70 1.83 -10.19 27.40
CA LYS A 70 1.20 -11.50 27.53
C LYS A 70 1.15 -12.28 26.24
N LEU A 71 1.55 -11.68 25.12
CA LEU A 71 1.53 -12.34 23.84
C LEU A 71 2.78 -13.19 23.67
N ILE A 72 2.60 -14.34 23.05
CA ILE A 72 3.69 -15.28 22.77
C ILE A 72 3.98 -15.23 21.27
N SER A 73 5.25 -15.13 20.92
CA SER A 73 5.64 -15.15 19.50
C SER A 73 5.44 -16.53 18.90
N CYS A 74 4.70 -16.60 17.81
CA CYS A 74 4.49 -17.83 17.05
C CYS A 74 5.23 -17.76 15.70
N ALA A 75 6.26 -16.94 15.61
CA ALA A 75 6.97 -16.73 14.34
C ALA A 75 7.58 -18.03 13.79
N SER A 76 7.92 -18.98 14.66
CA SER A 76 8.53 -20.24 14.26
C SER A 76 7.62 -21.13 13.41
N ILE A 77 6.30 -20.93 13.49
CA ILE A 77 5.36 -21.72 12.70
C ILE A 77 5.04 -21.10 11.34
N ILE A 78 5.54 -19.90 11.09
CA ILE A 78 5.32 -19.22 9.81
C ILE A 78 6.32 -19.78 8.80
N PRO A 79 5.86 -20.27 7.64
CA PRO A 79 6.77 -20.77 6.61
C PRO A 79 7.69 -19.68 6.09
N GLU A 80 8.89 -20.10 5.64
CA GLU A 80 9.80 -19.18 4.99
C GLU A 80 9.15 -18.59 3.74
N PRO A 81 9.30 -17.28 3.50
CA PRO A 81 8.72 -16.66 2.30
C PRO A 81 9.40 -17.21 1.04
N VAL A 82 8.58 -17.53 0.06
CA VAL A 82 9.07 -17.97 -1.24
C VAL A 82 9.26 -16.72 -2.11
N PRO A 83 10.43 -16.60 -2.79
CA PRO A 83 10.63 -15.46 -3.69
C PRO A 83 9.53 -15.39 -4.74
N ALA A 84 9.03 -14.19 -5.00
CA ALA A 84 8.03 -13.99 -6.02
C ALA A 84 8.65 -14.29 -7.38
N SER A 85 8.04 -15.21 -8.12
CA SER A 85 8.41 -15.50 -9.50
C SER A 85 7.33 -14.93 -10.40
N GLY A 86 7.69 -14.17 -11.42
CA GLY A 86 6.73 -13.62 -12.34
C GLY A 86 6.93 -12.15 -12.61
N LYS A 87 5.84 -11.47 -12.93
CA LYS A 87 5.90 -10.07 -13.31
C LYS A 87 6.33 -9.18 -12.15
N PRO A 88 7.20 -8.19 -12.41
CA PRO A 88 7.49 -7.17 -11.40
C PRO A 88 6.24 -6.33 -11.12
N ALA A 89 6.26 -5.63 -9.99
CA ALA A 89 5.15 -4.74 -9.65
C ALA A 89 4.97 -3.67 -10.72
N THR A 90 3.72 -3.35 -11.01
CA THR A 90 3.39 -2.32 -11.99
C THR A 90 3.87 -0.96 -11.51
N SER A 91 4.61 -0.26 -12.36
CA SER A 91 5.07 1.09 -12.05
C SER A 91 3.94 2.10 -12.24
N VAL A 92 4.12 3.30 -11.65
CA VAL A 92 3.16 4.38 -11.81
C VAL A 92 3.00 4.76 -13.29
N THR A 93 4.08 4.72 -14.04
CA THR A 93 4.05 5.03 -15.46
C THR A 93 3.11 4.09 -16.22
N GLN A 94 3.16 2.80 -15.90
CA GLN A 94 2.27 1.82 -16.51
C GLN A 94 0.83 2.03 -16.08
N VAL A 95 0.61 2.35 -14.81
CA VAL A 95 -0.73 2.58 -14.28
C VAL A 95 -1.40 3.76 -14.97
N PHE A 96 -0.63 4.80 -15.27
CA PHE A 96 -1.16 5.98 -15.95
C PHE A 96 -1.18 5.86 -17.47
N GLY A 97 -0.67 4.78 -18.01
CA GLY A 97 -0.67 4.56 -19.46
C GLY A 97 0.32 5.44 -20.22
N LEU A 98 1.34 5.91 -19.54
CA LEU A 98 2.36 6.77 -20.13
C LEU A 98 3.49 6.00 -20.76
#